data_1947581daca4edec4e2b862e68099bbb
#
_entry.id   1947581daca4edec4e2b862e68099bbb
#
_cell.length_a   1.000
_cell.length_b   1.000
_cell.length_c   1.000
_cell.angle_alpha   90.00
_cell.angle_beta   90.00
_cell.angle_gamma   90.00
#
_symmetry.space_group_name_H-M   'P 1'
#
loop_
_entity.id
_entity.type
_entity.pdbx_description
1 polymer ?
#
loop_
_entity_poly.entity_id
_entity_poly.type
_entity_poly.pdbx_seq_one_letter_code
_entity_poly.pdbx_strand_id
1 'polypeptide(L)'
;MIPFLITELNYVIQGQEGLYSPAVGELLGLKLGSNFKLLDQNMIIDLSGELKHYRKRETRSSFNFIEMVPILNNDIKIHQPINIFNASISARVSKLTVSYEWYNIAQLIFGSIGSDQNNYLELQPDMPVLGRQINLNISWAFQD
;
A
#
# COMPACT_ATOMS: atom_id res chain seq x y z
N MET A 1 -9.34 -26.60 13.80
CA MET A 1 -10.18 -25.67 13.00
C MET A 1 -9.36 -25.22 11.80
N ILE A 2 -9.85 -25.38 10.58
CA ILE A 2 -9.10 -24.99 9.37
C ILE A 2 -9.24 -23.47 9.23
N PRO A 3 -8.14 -22.70 9.15
CA PRO A 3 -8.22 -21.26 8.96
C PRO A 3 -8.85 -20.97 7.59
N PHE A 4 -9.74 -19.99 7.54
CA PHE A 4 -10.31 -19.53 6.29
C PHE A 4 -9.24 -18.68 5.57
N LEU A 5 -8.82 -19.11 4.39
CA LEU A 5 -7.91 -18.35 3.55
C LEU A 5 -8.72 -17.57 2.52
N ILE A 6 -8.58 -16.26 2.53
CA ILE A 6 -9.17 -15.36 1.54
C ILE A 6 -8.05 -14.89 0.62
N THR A 7 -8.25 -15.04 -0.68
CA THR A 7 -7.31 -14.56 -1.69
C THR A 7 -8.05 -13.65 -2.66
N GLU A 8 -7.50 -12.47 -2.90
CA GLU A 8 -8.02 -11.49 -3.85
C GLU A 8 -6.90 -11.08 -4.80
N LEU A 9 -7.16 -11.14 -6.10
CA LEU A 9 -6.25 -10.71 -7.15
C LEU A 9 -6.90 -9.57 -7.94
N ASN A 10 -6.24 -8.42 -7.99
CA ASN A 10 -6.67 -7.23 -8.70
C ASN A 10 -5.67 -6.88 -9.79
N TYR A 11 -6.16 -6.63 -11.00
CA TYR A 11 -5.35 -6.10 -12.08
C TYR A 11 -6.03 -4.89 -12.70
N VAL A 12 -5.30 -3.78 -12.74
CA VAL A 12 -5.80 -2.52 -13.28
C VAL A 12 -4.79 -1.98 -14.29
N ILE A 13 -5.30 -1.57 -15.46
CA ILE A 13 -4.54 -0.83 -16.47
C ILE A 13 -5.16 0.56 -16.54
N GLN A 14 -4.34 1.58 -16.34
CA GLN A 14 -4.75 2.97 -16.48
C GLN A 14 -3.82 3.68 -17.45
N GLY A 15 -4.37 4.07 -18.59
CA GLY A 15 -3.70 4.94 -19.55
C GLY A 15 -3.71 6.40 -19.10
N GLN A 16 -2.96 7.24 -19.77
CA GLN A 16 -2.97 8.67 -19.56
C GLN A 16 -4.15 9.30 -20.32
N GLU A 17 -5.10 9.87 -19.62
CA GLU A 17 -6.27 10.55 -20.18
C GLU A 17 -6.13 12.07 -20.08
N GLY A 18 -5.03 12.65 -20.36
CA GLY A 18 -4.87 14.11 -20.32
C GLY A 18 -3.42 14.53 -20.20
N LEU A 19 -3.16 15.78 -20.57
CA LEU A 19 -1.81 16.33 -20.59
C LEU A 19 -1.15 16.38 -19.22
N TYR A 20 -1.95 16.51 -18.14
CA TYR A 20 -1.48 16.66 -16.78
C TYR A 20 -1.71 15.42 -15.91
N SER A 21 -2.41 14.42 -16.43
CA SER A 21 -2.70 13.21 -15.67
C SER A 21 -1.52 12.25 -15.71
N PRO A 22 -0.94 11.88 -14.56
CA PRO A 22 0.08 10.84 -14.53
C PRO A 22 -0.56 9.50 -14.88
N ALA A 23 0.05 8.75 -15.77
CA ALA A 23 -0.36 7.38 -16.03
C ALA A 23 0.11 6.50 -14.87
N VAL A 24 -0.83 5.86 -14.16
CA VAL A 24 -0.51 4.85 -13.16
C VAL A 24 0.11 3.61 -13.83
N GLY A 25 -0.12 3.44 -15.12
CA GLY A 25 0.35 2.31 -15.91
C GLY A 25 -0.40 1.04 -15.56
N GLU A 26 0.30 0.02 -15.10
CA GLU A 26 -0.27 -1.25 -14.71
C GLU A 26 -0.11 -1.46 -13.21
N LEU A 27 -1.20 -1.81 -12.54
CA LEU A 27 -1.22 -2.21 -11.14
C LEU A 27 -1.64 -3.67 -11.03
N LEU A 28 -0.78 -4.48 -10.44
CA LEU A 28 -1.10 -5.83 -9.99
C LEU A 28 -1.18 -5.83 -8.46
N GLY A 29 -2.34 -6.18 -7.93
CA GLY A 29 -2.59 -6.30 -6.50
C GLY A 29 -2.88 -7.74 -6.11
N LEU A 30 -2.22 -8.24 -5.08
CA LEU A 30 -2.49 -9.53 -4.44
C LEU A 30 -2.77 -9.28 -2.97
N LYS A 31 -3.93 -9.72 -2.49
CA LYS A 31 -4.28 -9.68 -1.08
C LYS A 31 -4.53 -11.10 -0.57
N LEU A 32 -3.93 -11.41 0.54
CA LEU A 32 -4.10 -12.66 1.28
C LEU A 32 -4.64 -12.33 2.67
N GLY A 33 -5.66 -13.07 3.10
CA GLY A 33 -6.24 -12.91 4.43
C GLY A 33 -6.51 -14.25 5.08
N SER A 34 -6.43 -14.30 6.39
CA SER A 34 -6.79 -15.50 7.17
C SER A 34 -7.45 -15.09 8.47
N ASN A 35 -8.47 -15.85 8.85
CA ASN A 35 -9.25 -15.65 10.06
C ASN A 35 -9.13 -16.87 10.97
N PHE A 36 -8.79 -16.65 12.22
CA PHE A 36 -8.64 -17.69 13.24
C PHE A 36 -9.58 -17.39 14.40
N LYS A 37 -10.29 -18.42 14.86
CA LYS A 37 -11.10 -18.36 16.07
C LYS A 37 -10.39 -19.13 17.19
N LEU A 38 -10.10 -18.45 18.28
CA LEU A 38 -9.43 -18.98 19.46
C LEU A 38 -10.35 -18.87 20.69
N LEU A 39 -9.96 -19.53 21.78
CA LEU A 39 -10.65 -19.49 23.08
C LEU A 39 -12.17 -19.77 22.94
N ASP A 40 -12.51 -20.92 22.35
CA ASP A 40 -13.91 -21.34 22.11
C ASP A 40 -14.75 -20.27 21.39
N GLN A 41 -14.13 -19.61 20.39
CA GLN A 41 -14.69 -18.54 19.57
C GLN A 41 -14.83 -17.17 20.24
N ASN A 42 -14.35 -17.02 21.48
CA ASN A 42 -14.38 -15.74 22.19
C ASN A 42 -13.33 -14.75 21.68
N MET A 43 -12.33 -15.24 20.94
CA MET A 43 -11.28 -14.41 20.32
C MET A 43 -11.21 -14.70 18.84
N ILE A 44 -11.22 -13.64 18.03
CA ILE A 44 -11.05 -13.70 16.58
C ILE A 44 -9.77 -12.96 16.23
N ILE A 45 -8.88 -13.63 15.52
CA ILE A 45 -7.66 -13.02 14.97
C ILE A 45 -7.79 -12.97 13.46
N ASP A 46 -7.66 -11.78 12.89
CA ASP A 46 -7.59 -11.56 11.45
C ASP A 46 -6.16 -11.17 11.08
N LEU A 47 -5.60 -11.87 10.10
CA LEU A 47 -4.31 -11.57 9.49
C LEU A 47 -4.55 -11.19 8.04
N SER A 48 -3.89 -10.13 7.57
CA SER A 48 -3.89 -9.82 6.14
C SER A 48 -2.53 -9.34 5.65
N GLY A 49 -2.25 -9.64 4.39
CA GLY A 49 -1.11 -9.12 3.65
C GLY A 49 -1.56 -8.66 2.28
N GLU A 50 -1.05 -7.54 1.81
CA GLU A 50 -1.36 -6.96 0.51
C GLU A 50 -0.06 -6.58 -0.19
N LEU A 51 0.11 -7.09 -1.42
CA LEU A 51 1.20 -6.71 -2.32
C LEU A 51 0.61 -5.92 -3.49
N LYS A 52 1.14 -4.74 -3.73
CA LYS A 52 0.84 -3.91 -4.91
C LYS A 52 2.10 -3.73 -5.73
N HIS A 53 2.05 -4.15 -6.99
CA HIS A 53 3.12 -4.00 -7.95
C HIS A 53 2.70 -3.02 -9.04
N TYR A 54 3.37 -1.87 -9.09
CA TYR A 54 3.16 -0.82 -10.08
C TYR A 54 4.26 -0.89 -11.14
N ARG A 55 3.88 -0.91 -12.42
CA ARG A 55 4.81 -0.89 -13.55
C ARG A 55 4.30 0.00 -14.69
N LYS A 56 5.18 0.30 -15.63
CA LYS A 56 4.88 1.13 -16.82
C LYS A 56 4.27 2.48 -16.47
N ARG A 57 4.75 3.09 -15.38
CA ARG A 57 4.30 4.41 -14.96
C ARG A 57 5.01 5.47 -15.80
N GLU A 58 4.24 6.39 -16.36
CA GLU A 58 4.74 7.49 -17.17
C GLU A 58 4.24 8.80 -16.60
N THR A 59 5.11 9.81 -16.56
CA THR A 59 4.73 11.17 -16.21
C THR A 59 5.19 12.14 -17.26
N ARG A 60 4.29 13.07 -17.63
CA ARG A 60 4.56 14.21 -18.50
C ARG A 60 4.49 15.54 -17.75
N SER A 61 4.20 15.50 -16.47
CA SER A 61 4.07 16.69 -15.65
C SER A 61 4.90 16.58 -14.39
N SER A 62 5.45 17.68 -13.95
CA SER A 62 5.97 17.90 -12.61
C SER A 62 5.05 18.86 -11.85
N PHE A 63 5.24 19.00 -10.56
CA PHE A 63 4.43 19.91 -9.76
C PHE A 63 5.32 20.99 -9.14
N ASN A 64 4.98 22.25 -9.42
CA ASN A 64 5.63 23.38 -8.76
C ASN A 64 4.93 23.64 -7.42
N PHE A 65 5.59 23.26 -6.32
CA PHE A 65 5.04 23.42 -4.97
C PHE A 65 4.96 24.89 -4.53
N ILE A 66 5.76 25.77 -5.11
CA ILE A 66 5.76 27.20 -4.73
C ILE A 66 4.53 27.87 -5.32
N GLU A 67 4.23 27.60 -6.59
CA GLU A 67 3.11 28.19 -7.31
C GLU A 67 1.84 27.33 -7.25
N MET A 68 1.95 26.13 -6.70
CA MET A 68 0.85 25.14 -6.60
C MET A 68 0.21 24.80 -7.94
N VAL A 69 1.01 24.76 -9.01
CA VAL A 69 0.55 24.48 -10.36
C VAL A 69 1.30 23.30 -11.00
N PRO A 70 0.64 22.50 -11.84
CA PRO A 70 1.30 21.48 -12.62
C PRO A 70 2.09 22.12 -13.77
N ILE A 71 3.31 21.64 -14.00
CA ILE A 71 4.16 22.06 -15.12
C ILE A 71 4.24 20.90 -16.11
N LEU A 72 3.95 21.19 -17.38
CA LEU A 72 4.16 20.22 -18.45
C LEU A 72 5.64 20.07 -18.77
N ASN A 73 6.12 18.84 -18.74
CA ASN A 73 7.42 18.49 -19.27
C ASN A 73 7.26 17.97 -20.71
N ASN A 74 8.13 18.41 -21.60
CA ASN A 74 8.17 17.91 -22.98
C ASN A 74 8.65 16.45 -23.04
N ASP A 75 9.35 15.99 -22.00
CA ASP A 75 9.91 14.64 -21.94
C ASP A 75 9.04 13.74 -21.09
N ILE A 76 8.74 12.56 -21.64
CA ILE A 76 8.05 11.50 -20.91
C ILE A 76 9.08 10.84 -19.97
N LYS A 77 8.84 10.93 -18.68
CA LYS A 77 9.63 10.17 -17.70
C LYS A 77 8.98 8.82 -17.43
N ILE A 78 9.73 7.77 -17.71
CA ILE A 78 9.33 6.38 -17.37
C ILE A 78 9.90 6.05 -16.00
N HIS A 79 9.04 5.68 -15.07
CA HIS A 79 9.43 5.33 -13.70
C HIS A 79 9.71 3.85 -13.55
N GLN A 80 10.65 3.52 -12.67
CA GLN A 80 10.92 2.14 -12.31
C GLN A 80 9.71 1.48 -11.64
N PRO A 81 9.56 0.16 -11.75
CA PRO A 81 8.52 -0.57 -11.05
C PRO A 81 8.63 -0.39 -9.54
N ILE A 82 7.49 -0.28 -8.85
CA ILE A 82 7.42 -0.14 -7.40
C ILE A 82 6.64 -1.31 -6.82
N ASN A 83 7.15 -1.85 -5.71
CA ASN A 83 6.47 -2.82 -4.89
C ASN A 83 6.09 -2.19 -3.55
N ILE A 84 4.81 -2.21 -3.22
CA ILE A 84 4.29 -1.80 -1.93
C ILE A 84 3.75 -3.04 -1.23
N PHE A 85 4.23 -3.31 -0.03
CA PHE A 85 3.76 -4.41 0.79
C PHE A 85 3.19 -3.88 2.09
N ASN A 86 1.92 -4.21 2.35
CA ASN A 86 1.18 -3.87 3.56
C ASN A 86 0.83 -5.16 4.31
N ALA A 87 0.78 -5.09 5.62
CA ALA A 87 0.31 -6.19 6.45
C ALA A 87 -0.54 -5.65 7.60
N SER A 88 -1.45 -6.47 8.08
CA SER A 88 -2.20 -6.15 9.29
C SER A 88 -2.47 -7.40 10.12
N ILE A 89 -2.55 -7.19 11.42
CA ILE A 89 -3.05 -8.15 12.39
C ILE A 89 -4.11 -7.45 13.25
N SER A 90 -5.26 -8.06 13.41
CA SER A 90 -6.25 -7.62 14.38
C SER A 90 -6.68 -8.75 15.29
N ALA A 91 -6.95 -8.41 16.54
CA ALA A 91 -7.49 -9.32 17.54
C ALA A 91 -8.76 -8.71 18.12
N ARG A 92 -9.87 -9.45 18.04
CA ARG A 92 -11.15 -9.05 18.62
C ARG A 92 -11.54 -10.02 19.75
N VAL A 93 -11.75 -9.45 20.93
CA VAL A 93 -12.23 -10.16 22.12
C VAL A 93 -13.49 -9.44 22.60
N SER A 94 -14.65 -10.11 22.47
CA SER A 94 -15.95 -9.51 22.80
C SER A 94 -16.16 -8.17 22.07
N LYS A 95 -16.23 -7.05 22.78
CA LYS A 95 -16.45 -5.71 22.26
C LYS A 95 -15.16 -4.93 22.00
N LEU A 96 -14.01 -5.47 22.36
CA LEU A 96 -12.70 -4.85 22.18
C LEU A 96 -12.04 -5.38 20.90
N THR A 97 -11.60 -4.50 20.05
CA THR A 97 -10.76 -4.82 18.89
C THR A 97 -9.46 -4.03 18.97
N VAL A 98 -8.35 -4.73 18.85
CA VAL A 98 -7.02 -4.14 18.73
C VAL A 98 -6.47 -4.52 17.37
N SER A 99 -6.06 -3.55 16.55
CA SER A 99 -5.43 -3.80 15.27
C SER A 99 -4.09 -3.08 15.16
N TYR A 100 -3.17 -3.78 14.52
CA TYR A 100 -1.84 -3.29 14.21
C TYR A 100 -1.61 -3.39 12.71
N GLU A 101 -1.30 -2.28 12.07
CA GLU A 101 -1.20 -2.16 10.62
C GLU A 101 0.17 -1.61 10.24
N TRP A 102 0.81 -2.27 9.28
CA TRP A 102 2.06 -1.85 8.68
C TRP A 102 1.82 -1.49 7.22
N TYR A 103 2.21 -0.30 6.86
CA TYR A 103 2.21 0.17 5.48
C TYR A 103 3.63 0.28 4.96
N ASN A 104 3.82 -0.20 3.73
CA ASN A 104 5.09 -0.13 3.02
C ASN A 104 6.25 -0.84 3.74
N ILE A 105 6.03 -2.08 4.19
CA ILE A 105 7.05 -2.88 4.88
C ILE A 105 8.18 -3.32 3.94
N ALA A 106 7.93 -3.39 2.62
CA ALA A 106 8.92 -3.84 1.65
C ALA A 106 10.24 -3.07 1.77
N GLN A 107 10.18 -1.82 2.17
CA GLN A 107 11.36 -1.00 2.43
C GLN A 107 12.19 -1.50 3.62
N LEU A 108 11.59 -2.18 4.60
CA LEU A 108 12.31 -2.84 5.70
C LEU A 108 13.03 -4.11 5.25
N ILE A 109 12.38 -4.87 4.38
CA ILE A 109 12.84 -6.21 3.98
C ILE A 109 13.87 -6.10 2.86
N PHE A 110 13.65 -5.21 1.91
CA PHE A 110 14.46 -5.09 0.70
C PHE A 110 15.39 -3.87 0.69
N GLY A 111 15.13 -2.85 1.51
CA GLY A 111 15.97 -1.65 1.60
C GLY A 111 17.36 -1.89 2.18
N SER A 112 17.59 -3.05 2.81
CA SER A 112 18.91 -3.45 3.32
C SER A 112 19.69 -4.37 2.38
N ILE A 113 19.09 -4.83 1.27
CA ILE A 113 19.69 -5.83 0.37
C ILE A 113 20.31 -5.22 -0.89
N GLY A 114 20.02 -3.97 -1.19
CA GLY A 114 20.58 -3.27 -2.36
C GLY A 114 21.08 -1.88 -2.01
N SER A 115 22.37 -1.69 -2.13
CA SER A 115 23.09 -0.44 -1.79
C SER A 115 22.86 0.72 -2.75
N ASP A 116 21.88 0.67 -3.64
CA ASP A 116 21.52 1.80 -4.50
C ASP A 116 20.55 2.70 -3.78
N GLN A 117 21.05 3.85 -3.36
CA GLN A 117 20.37 4.89 -2.58
C GLN A 117 19.13 5.52 -3.23
N ASN A 118 18.68 5.01 -4.39
CA ASN A 118 17.59 5.58 -5.18
C ASN A 118 16.29 4.77 -5.15
N ASN A 119 16.16 3.78 -4.28
CA ASN A 119 14.92 3.01 -4.10
C ASN A 119 13.89 3.74 -3.24
N TYR A 120 13.81 5.05 -3.36
CA TYR A 120 12.70 5.78 -2.77
C TYR A 120 11.43 5.50 -3.56
N LEU A 121 10.36 5.17 -2.84
CA LEU A 121 9.03 4.97 -3.40
C LEU A 121 8.43 6.31 -3.87
N GLU A 122 8.98 6.84 -4.92
CA GLU A 122 8.48 8.03 -5.58
C GLU A 122 7.26 7.64 -6.41
N LEU A 123 6.06 7.86 -5.91
CA LEU A 123 4.84 7.64 -6.69
C LEU A 123 4.70 8.64 -7.82
N GLN A 124 5.15 9.86 -7.60
CA GLN A 124 5.19 10.92 -8.59
C GLN A 124 6.50 11.71 -8.42
N PRO A 125 7.07 12.27 -9.51
CA PRO A 125 8.19 13.18 -9.41
C PRO A 125 7.84 14.32 -8.47
N ASP A 126 8.82 14.75 -7.69
CA ASP A 126 8.71 15.89 -6.78
C ASP A 126 7.72 15.71 -5.61
N MET A 127 7.07 14.56 -5.48
CA MET A 127 6.25 14.24 -4.32
C MET A 127 7.09 13.65 -3.19
N PRO A 128 6.73 13.90 -1.92
CA PRO A 128 7.38 13.24 -0.80
C PRO A 128 7.35 11.73 -0.95
N VAL A 129 8.47 11.11 -0.65
CA VAL A 129 8.61 9.67 -0.67
C VAL A 129 7.62 9.03 0.31
N LEU A 130 6.92 7.98 -0.12
CA LEU A 130 6.10 7.18 0.77
C LEU A 130 6.98 6.50 1.82
N GLY A 131 6.96 7.03 3.02
CA GLY A 131 7.61 6.41 4.17
C GLY A 131 6.87 5.17 4.65
N ARG A 132 7.49 4.49 5.60
CA ARG A 132 6.83 3.44 6.38
C ARG A 132 5.85 4.08 7.34
N GLN A 133 4.69 3.47 7.49
CA GLN A 133 3.71 3.89 8.46
C GLN A 133 3.27 2.69 9.29
N ILE A 134 3.15 2.91 10.59
CA ILE A 134 2.68 1.94 11.56
C ILE A 134 1.51 2.56 12.28
N ASN A 135 0.38 1.88 12.27
CA ASN A 135 -0.82 2.32 12.97
C ASN A 135 -1.21 1.28 14.03
N LEU A 136 -1.51 1.74 15.22
CA LEU A 136 -2.16 0.98 16.28
C LEU A 136 -3.56 1.55 16.48
N ASN A 137 -4.59 0.73 16.24
CA ASN A 137 -5.97 1.11 16.44
C ASN A 137 -6.58 0.29 17.57
N ILE A 138 -7.25 0.96 18.49
CA ILE A 138 -8.01 0.31 19.57
C ILE A 138 -9.44 0.81 19.47
N SER A 139 -10.37 -0.13 19.29
CA SER A 139 -11.79 0.16 19.19
C SER A 139 -12.55 -0.61 20.25
N TRP A 140 -13.40 0.09 20.99
CA TRP A 140 -14.26 -0.51 22.00
C TRP A 140 -15.71 -0.11 21.72
N ALA A 141 -16.56 -1.10 21.44
CA ALA A 141 -17.99 -0.86 21.24
C ALA A 141 -18.69 -0.79 22.60
N PHE A 142 -19.07 0.41 23.01
CA PHE A 142 -19.97 0.61 24.12
C PHE A 142 -21.41 0.40 23.62
N GLN A 143 -22.09 -0.57 24.17
CA GLN A 143 -23.54 -0.69 24.03
C GLN A 143 -24.13 -0.49 25.42
N ASP A 144 -25.02 0.47 25.53
CA ASP A 144 -25.93 0.60 26.67
C ASP A 144 -26.96 -0.50 26.65
#